data_dcc5885c09b85c9b0ba8a025b5d7de60
#
_entry.id   dcc5885c09b85c9b0ba8a025b5d7de60
#
_cell.length_a   1.000
_cell.length_b   1.000
_cell.length_c   1.000
_cell.angle_alpha   90.00
_cell.angle_beta   90.00
_cell.angle_gamma   90.00
#
_symmetry.space_group_name_H-M   'P 1'
#
loop_
_entity.id
_entity.type
_entity.pdbx_description
1 polymer ?
#
loop_
_entity_poly.entity_id
_entity_poly.type
_entity_poly.pdbx_seq_one_letter_code
_entity_poly.pdbx_strand_id
1 'polypeptide(L)'
;MAEGEVGKKTCITNTNIMDSRTKLTKEKAVAMNSKPIKINRRVAERDFKYYIFDWDDNILHMPTRIYLEKRMPDGSWVNHTVSTSLFAVIRNDTENYRPPEGDWDLAFRDFQDYADEEESGFLKDTRAALERVLKGEEEPGPSFTSLKETLVEGRLFAIVTARGHESATIRQAVRLFIDMVLTPDERETMMANLRGYRAVFDNMSTFGNDAEELEYYLSLNRYHAVTNPRFKKWLTSLVGDDEGQEQSKQFAIRDFVEHLIRVVSHSDKSIGHRSISVGFSDDDVANVKAVEEYI
;
A
#
# COMPACT_ATOMS: atom_id res chain seq x y z
N MET A 1 -81.26 -28.53 26.60
CA MET A 1 -80.58 -27.45 25.91
C MET A 1 -79.12 -27.50 26.36
N ALA A 2 -78.26 -28.08 25.62
CA ALA A 2 -76.81 -27.95 25.74
C ALA A 2 -76.20 -28.23 24.42
N GLU A 3 -75.66 -27.16 23.79
CA GLU A 3 -75.01 -27.19 22.48
C GLU A 3 -73.60 -27.72 22.64
N GLY A 4 -73.21 -28.55 21.70
CA GLY A 4 -71.91 -29.19 21.71
C GLY A 4 -70.82 -28.31 21.05
N GLU A 5 -69.63 -28.32 21.67
CA GLU A 5 -68.39 -27.77 21.06
C GLU A 5 -67.79 -28.78 20.07
N VAL A 6 -67.62 -28.32 18.83
CA VAL A 6 -66.98 -29.08 17.78
C VAL A 6 -65.45 -28.82 17.86
N GLY A 7 -64.71 -29.85 18.15
CA GLY A 7 -63.24 -29.79 18.16
C GLY A 7 -62.63 -29.51 16.78
N LYS A 8 -61.89 -28.43 16.66
CA LYS A 8 -61.06 -28.12 15.50
C LYS A 8 -59.83 -29.02 15.49
N LYS A 9 -59.77 -29.97 14.55
CA LYS A 9 -58.55 -30.72 14.20
C LYS A 9 -57.61 -29.76 13.45
N THR A 10 -56.49 -29.39 14.06
CA THR A 10 -55.41 -28.66 13.41
C THR A 10 -54.65 -29.64 12.51
N CYS A 11 -54.79 -29.46 11.19
CA CYS A 11 -54.01 -30.20 10.20
C CYS A 11 -52.62 -29.57 10.14
N ILE A 12 -51.60 -30.23 10.70
CA ILE A 12 -50.21 -29.84 10.56
C ILE A 12 -49.76 -30.25 9.18
N THR A 13 -49.69 -29.28 8.28
CA THR A 13 -49.19 -29.50 6.93
C THR A 13 -47.68 -29.74 6.93
N ASN A 14 -47.25 -30.82 6.28
CA ASN A 14 -45.89 -31.33 6.12
C ASN A 14 -44.93 -30.41 5.32
N THR A 15 -45.23 -29.15 5.12
CA THR A 15 -44.47 -28.22 4.27
C THR A 15 -43.20 -27.68 4.96
N ASN A 16 -43.14 -27.65 6.28
CA ASN A 16 -41.96 -27.10 6.99
C ASN A 16 -40.81 -28.07 7.22
N ILE A 17 -41.01 -29.40 7.02
CA ILE A 17 -39.95 -30.41 7.17
C ILE A 17 -39.12 -30.55 5.91
N MET A 18 -39.68 -30.29 4.74
CA MET A 18 -38.96 -30.32 3.46
C MET A 18 -38.01 -29.12 3.27
N ASP A 19 -38.37 -27.95 3.79
CA ASP A 19 -37.59 -26.72 3.62
C ASP A 19 -36.32 -26.74 4.48
N SER A 20 -36.36 -27.29 5.68
CA SER A 20 -35.20 -27.43 6.57
C SER A 20 -34.19 -28.47 6.05
N ARG A 21 -34.65 -29.58 5.47
CA ARG A 21 -33.78 -30.60 4.87
C ARG A 21 -33.13 -30.11 3.59
N THR A 22 -33.81 -29.34 2.78
CA THR A 22 -33.29 -28.75 1.54
C THR A 22 -32.29 -27.64 1.82
N LYS A 23 -32.47 -26.82 2.88
CA LYS A 23 -31.50 -25.85 3.35
C LYS A 23 -30.23 -26.51 3.89
N LEU A 24 -30.37 -27.54 4.73
CA LEU A 24 -29.22 -28.27 5.30
C LEU A 24 -28.38 -28.98 4.23
N THR A 25 -28.99 -29.48 3.16
CA THR A 25 -28.28 -30.09 2.02
C THR A 25 -27.61 -29.05 1.15
N LYS A 26 -28.21 -27.85 0.95
CA LYS A 26 -27.57 -26.75 0.22
C LYS A 26 -26.38 -26.16 1.00
N GLU A 27 -26.50 -25.96 2.30
CA GLU A 27 -25.39 -25.51 3.15
C GLU A 27 -24.25 -26.55 3.22
N LYS A 28 -24.56 -27.85 3.29
CA LYS A 28 -23.56 -28.90 3.18
C LYS A 28 -22.93 -28.99 1.78
N ALA A 29 -23.68 -28.76 0.69
CA ALA A 29 -23.16 -28.76 -0.67
C ALA A 29 -22.28 -27.51 -0.93
N VAL A 30 -22.59 -26.36 -0.33
CA VAL A 30 -21.75 -25.16 -0.39
C VAL A 30 -20.46 -25.37 0.41
N ALA A 31 -20.53 -26.03 1.57
CA ALA A 31 -19.34 -26.37 2.37
C ALA A 31 -18.46 -27.47 1.71
N MET A 32 -19.04 -28.36 0.88
CA MET A 32 -18.27 -29.39 0.16
C MET A 32 -17.56 -28.88 -1.10
N ASN A 33 -17.90 -27.69 -1.62
CA ASN A 33 -17.28 -27.11 -2.80
C ASN A 33 -16.30 -25.95 -2.49
N SER A 34 -16.09 -25.59 -1.23
CA SER A 34 -15.05 -24.65 -0.87
C SER A 34 -13.68 -25.33 -1.02
N LYS A 35 -12.87 -24.89 -1.98
CA LYS A 35 -11.46 -25.31 -2.07
C LYS A 35 -10.81 -25.14 -0.68
N PRO A 36 -10.01 -26.12 -0.21
CA PRO A 36 -9.33 -25.99 1.06
C PRO A 36 -8.45 -24.74 1.04
N ILE A 37 -8.55 -23.91 2.10
CA ILE A 37 -7.76 -22.71 2.25
C ILE A 37 -6.28 -23.10 2.27
N LYS A 38 -5.50 -22.61 1.31
CA LYS A 38 -4.06 -22.86 1.23
C LYS A 38 -3.33 -22.05 2.29
N ILE A 39 -2.43 -22.71 3.04
CA ILE A 39 -1.57 -22.11 4.07
C ILE A 39 -0.13 -22.55 3.80
N ASN A 40 0.77 -21.62 3.55
CA ASN A 40 2.18 -21.91 3.34
C ASN A 40 2.99 -21.77 4.65
N ARG A 41 3.16 -22.85 5.39
CA ARG A 41 3.94 -22.85 6.64
C ARG A 41 5.46 -22.74 6.44
N ARG A 42 5.97 -22.91 5.21
CA ARG A 42 7.40 -22.75 4.89
C ARG A 42 7.89 -21.31 5.00
N VAL A 43 6.97 -20.34 5.16
CA VAL A 43 7.36 -18.96 5.50
C VAL A 43 8.21 -18.88 6.77
N ALA A 44 8.11 -19.84 7.68
CA ALA A 44 8.96 -19.96 8.87
C ALA A 44 10.45 -20.17 8.56
N GLU A 45 10.78 -20.69 7.37
CA GLU A 45 12.14 -21.00 6.94
C GLU A 45 12.80 -19.82 6.22
N ARG A 46 12.03 -18.77 5.89
CA ARG A 46 12.50 -17.62 5.10
C ARG A 46 13.36 -16.69 5.93
N ASP A 47 14.33 -16.04 5.26
CA ASP A 47 15.08 -14.91 5.80
C ASP A 47 14.14 -13.72 6.06
N PHE A 48 14.45 -12.95 7.11
CA PHE A 48 13.75 -11.70 7.41
C PHE A 48 14.31 -10.56 6.55
N LYS A 49 13.85 -10.52 5.30
CA LYS A 49 14.16 -9.45 4.35
C LYS A 49 12.93 -8.56 4.17
N TYR A 50 13.13 -7.29 4.37
CA TYR A 50 12.10 -6.27 4.26
C TYR A 50 12.56 -5.18 3.32
N TYR A 51 11.62 -4.42 2.75
CA TYR A 51 11.95 -3.43 1.74
C TYR A 51 11.27 -2.11 2.01
N ILE A 52 11.96 -1.04 1.65
CA ILE A 52 11.45 0.32 1.64
C ILE A 52 11.57 0.80 0.19
N PHE A 53 10.46 1.28 -0.37
CA PHE A 53 10.40 1.74 -1.75
C PHE A 53 9.98 3.20 -1.79
N ASP A 54 10.65 4.01 -2.62
CA ASP A 54 10.02 5.20 -3.16
C ASP A 54 8.99 4.81 -4.23
N TRP A 55 8.08 5.71 -4.58
CA TRP A 55 7.00 5.41 -5.52
C TRP A 55 7.27 5.95 -6.92
N ASP A 56 7.49 7.27 -7.01
CA ASP A 56 7.68 7.97 -8.27
C ASP A 56 8.97 7.56 -8.94
N ASP A 57 8.93 7.30 -10.23
CA ASP A 57 10.03 6.88 -11.10
C ASP A 57 10.77 5.61 -10.62
N ASN A 58 10.56 5.17 -9.38
CA ASN A 58 11.12 3.95 -8.82
C ASN A 58 10.18 2.72 -8.99
N ILE A 59 8.88 2.88 -8.78
CA ILE A 59 7.88 1.84 -9.05
C ILE A 59 7.18 2.12 -10.38
N LEU A 60 6.70 3.35 -10.58
CA LEU A 60 5.94 3.79 -11.75
C LEU A 60 6.36 5.18 -12.18
N HIS A 61 6.42 5.40 -13.49
CA HIS A 61 6.52 6.74 -14.06
C HIS A 61 5.16 7.42 -14.01
N MET A 62 4.98 8.27 -13.01
CA MET A 62 3.69 8.89 -12.72
C MET A 62 3.38 10.02 -13.71
N PRO A 63 2.13 10.14 -14.21
CA PRO A 63 1.75 11.25 -15.09
C PRO A 63 1.58 12.58 -14.35
N THR A 64 1.62 12.58 -13.02
CA THR A 64 1.50 13.78 -12.16
C THR A 64 2.48 14.86 -12.60
N ARG A 65 2.03 16.11 -12.65
CA ARG A 65 2.79 17.23 -13.15
C ARG A 65 3.25 18.16 -12.04
N ILE A 66 4.44 18.74 -12.23
CA ILE A 66 4.97 19.83 -11.41
C ILE A 66 4.87 21.11 -12.23
N TYR A 67 4.30 22.14 -11.64
CA TYR A 67 4.02 23.41 -12.30
C TYR A 67 5.11 24.42 -11.94
N LEU A 68 5.83 24.91 -12.95
CA LEU A 68 6.88 25.89 -12.80
C LEU A 68 6.64 27.07 -13.74
N GLU A 69 7.40 28.12 -13.53
CA GLU A 69 7.63 29.18 -14.51
C GLU A 69 9.06 29.08 -15.02
N LYS A 70 9.23 29.19 -16.32
CA LYS A 70 10.54 29.21 -17.01
C LYS A 70 10.87 30.60 -17.50
N ARG A 71 12.10 31.04 -17.25
CA ARG A 71 12.61 32.33 -17.75
C ARG A 71 12.92 32.25 -19.24
N MET A 72 12.42 33.21 -19.99
CA MET A 72 12.65 33.35 -21.40
C MET A 72 13.88 34.29 -21.69
N PRO A 73 14.49 34.24 -22.88
CA PRO A 73 15.63 35.10 -23.21
C PRO A 73 15.38 36.61 -23.10
N ASP A 74 14.12 37.05 -23.23
CA ASP A 74 13.70 38.43 -23.05
C ASP A 74 13.49 38.82 -21.57
N GLY A 75 13.72 37.87 -20.66
CA GLY A 75 13.55 38.04 -19.20
C GLY A 75 12.13 37.82 -18.69
N SER A 76 11.15 37.54 -19.57
CA SER A 76 9.80 37.20 -19.17
C SER A 76 9.72 35.79 -18.59
N TRP A 77 8.67 35.52 -17.79
CA TRP A 77 8.39 34.20 -17.21
C TRP A 77 7.16 33.61 -17.87
N VAL A 78 7.25 32.34 -18.25
CA VAL A 78 6.14 31.60 -18.87
C VAL A 78 5.85 30.31 -18.12
N ASN A 79 4.58 29.90 -18.07
CA ASN A 79 4.19 28.64 -17.45
C ASN A 79 4.93 27.46 -18.12
N HIS A 80 5.49 26.60 -17.30
CA HIS A 80 6.25 25.44 -17.72
C HIS A 80 5.92 24.25 -16.83
N THR A 81 5.35 23.20 -17.40
CA THR A 81 4.93 22.00 -16.67
C THR A 81 5.91 20.87 -16.95
N VAL A 82 6.36 20.19 -15.91
CA VAL A 82 7.39 19.15 -16.02
C VAL A 82 6.96 17.86 -15.31
N SER A 83 7.62 16.73 -15.66
CA SER A 83 7.53 15.47 -14.92
C SER A 83 8.43 15.50 -13.67
N THR A 84 8.26 14.52 -12.78
CA THR A 84 9.12 14.30 -11.61
C THR A 84 10.58 14.11 -12.01
N SER A 85 10.86 13.27 -13.01
CA SER A 85 12.20 12.99 -13.52
C SER A 85 12.87 14.24 -14.14
N LEU A 86 12.12 15.06 -14.89
CA LEU A 86 12.68 16.32 -15.41
C LEU A 86 12.91 17.32 -14.27
N PHE A 87 12.00 17.40 -13.29
CA PHE A 87 12.17 18.27 -12.12
C PHE A 87 13.46 17.93 -11.35
N ALA A 88 13.76 16.64 -11.15
CA ALA A 88 14.98 16.21 -10.48
C ALA A 88 16.25 16.76 -11.13
N VAL A 89 16.24 16.94 -12.47
CA VAL A 89 17.36 17.51 -13.22
C VAL A 89 17.46 19.02 -13.07
N ILE A 90 16.32 19.74 -13.08
CA ILE A 90 16.28 21.21 -13.17
C ILE A 90 16.07 21.92 -11.83
N ARG A 91 15.76 21.19 -10.76
CA ARG A 91 15.38 21.75 -9.43
C ARG A 91 16.40 22.73 -8.83
N ASN A 92 17.68 22.60 -9.20
CA ASN A 92 18.75 23.46 -8.72
C ASN A 92 19.00 24.67 -9.63
N ASP A 93 18.36 24.75 -10.79
CA ASP A 93 18.48 25.87 -11.73
C ASP A 93 17.47 26.97 -11.41
N THR A 94 17.70 27.66 -10.30
CA THR A 94 16.82 28.72 -9.80
C THR A 94 16.89 30.02 -10.61
N GLU A 95 17.86 30.14 -11.54
CA GLU A 95 17.97 31.26 -12.45
C GLU A 95 16.94 31.18 -13.59
N ASN A 96 16.66 29.95 -14.05
CA ASN A 96 15.79 29.69 -15.20
C ASN A 96 14.42 29.14 -14.83
N TYR A 97 14.27 28.59 -13.62
CA TYR A 97 13.01 27.97 -13.18
C TYR A 97 12.63 28.44 -11.76
N ARG A 98 11.37 28.68 -11.56
CA ARG A 98 10.81 29.05 -10.24
C ARG A 98 9.38 28.48 -10.07
N PRO A 99 8.87 28.35 -8.84
CA PRO A 99 7.47 28.03 -8.62
C PRO A 99 6.56 29.19 -9.05
N PRO A 100 5.31 28.91 -9.47
CA PRO A 100 4.33 29.94 -9.78
C PRO A 100 4.17 30.92 -8.61
N GLU A 101 4.20 32.23 -8.90
CA GLU A 101 4.04 33.27 -7.88
C GLU A 101 5.06 33.20 -6.71
N GLY A 102 6.12 32.40 -6.84
CA GLY A 102 7.08 32.13 -5.78
C GLY A 102 6.62 31.11 -4.74
N ASP A 103 5.48 30.42 -4.96
CA ASP A 103 4.87 29.49 -4.03
C ASP A 103 5.05 28.03 -4.50
N TRP A 104 5.78 27.24 -3.71
CA TRP A 104 6.02 25.83 -3.96
C TRP A 104 4.76 24.97 -3.77
N ASP A 105 3.79 25.36 -2.96
CA ASP A 105 2.53 24.61 -2.81
C ASP A 105 1.72 24.67 -4.11
N LEU A 106 1.79 25.80 -4.85
CA LEU A 106 1.21 25.89 -6.19
C LEU A 106 1.95 25.02 -7.22
N ALA A 107 3.27 24.86 -7.07
CA ALA A 107 4.05 24.00 -7.95
C ALA A 107 3.69 22.52 -7.77
N PHE A 108 3.50 22.08 -6.54
CA PHE A 108 3.20 20.70 -6.16
C PHE A 108 1.73 20.45 -5.82
N ARG A 109 0.80 21.29 -6.31
CA ARG A 109 -0.62 21.16 -5.99
C ARG A 109 -1.21 19.78 -6.29
N ASP A 110 -0.74 19.08 -7.31
CA ASP A 110 -1.22 17.73 -7.66
C ASP A 110 -0.56 16.61 -6.82
N PHE A 111 0.27 16.97 -5.84
CA PHE A 111 0.97 16.01 -4.96
C PHE A 111 0.32 15.84 -3.60
N GLN A 112 -0.94 16.26 -3.43
CA GLN A 112 -1.69 16.17 -2.18
C GLN A 112 -3.14 15.75 -2.44
N ASP A 113 -3.83 15.29 -1.40
CA ASP A 113 -5.26 14.98 -1.47
C ASP A 113 -6.10 16.23 -1.21
N TYR A 114 -7.23 16.34 -1.90
CA TYR A 114 -8.24 17.38 -1.70
C TYR A 114 -9.53 16.79 -1.15
N ALA A 115 -10.17 17.49 -0.21
CA ALA A 115 -11.34 16.99 0.51
C ALA A 115 -12.60 16.86 -0.35
N ASP A 116 -12.65 17.56 -1.48
CA ASP A 116 -13.78 17.61 -2.42
C ASP A 116 -13.59 16.68 -3.64
N GLU A 117 -12.50 15.92 -3.70
CA GLU A 117 -12.29 14.94 -4.76
C GLU A 117 -12.99 13.61 -4.46
N GLU A 118 -13.74 13.09 -5.42
CA GLU A 118 -14.37 11.76 -5.34
C GLU A 118 -13.33 10.64 -5.29
N GLU A 119 -12.26 10.76 -6.09
CA GLU A 119 -11.10 9.87 -6.09
C GLU A 119 -9.83 10.72 -6.15
N SER A 120 -8.86 10.43 -5.27
CA SER A 120 -7.57 11.12 -5.24
C SER A 120 -6.89 11.14 -6.61
N GLY A 121 -6.28 12.29 -6.96
CA GLY A 121 -5.45 12.43 -8.16
C GLY A 121 -4.35 11.37 -8.24
N PHE A 122 -3.74 11.04 -7.09
CA PHE A 122 -2.72 10.00 -7.01
C PHE A 122 -3.23 8.61 -7.43
N LEU A 123 -4.45 8.23 -7.06
CA LEU A 123 -5.03 6.94 -7.46
C LEU A 123 -5.36 6.91 -8.95
N LYS A 124 -5.88 8.01 -9.51
CA LYS A 124 -6.12 8.16 -10.96
C LYS A 124 -4.81 8.02 -11.74
N ASP A 125 -3.78 8.72 -11.29
CA ASP A 125 -2.45 8.70 -11.89
C ASP A 125 -1.78 7.32 -11.78
N THR A 126 -1.88 6.66 -10.63
CA THR A 126 -1.40 5.29 -10.42
C THR A 126 -2.08 4.33 -11.37
N ARG A 127 -3.41 4.41 -11.51
CA ARG A 127 -4.17 3.57 -12.44
C ARG A 127 -3.70 3.78 -13.89
N ALA A 128 -3.58 5.03 -14.32
CA ALA A 128 -3.14 5.37 -15.66
C ALA A 128 -1.71 4.89 -15.94
N ALA A 129 -0.78 5.01 -14.98
CA ALA A 129 0.58 4.50 -15.11
C ALA A 129 0.60 2.97 -15.21
N LEU A 130 -0.13 2.28 -14.33
CA LEU A 130 -0.26 0.82 -14.37
C LEU A 130 -0.84 0.32 -15.69
N GLU A 131 -1.86 0.99 -16.23
CA GLU A 131 -2.45 0.63 -17.53
C GLU A 131 -1.43 0.74 -18.66
N ARG A 132 -0.59 1.79 -18.70
CA ARG A 132 0.47 1.93 -19.72
C ARG A 132 1.49 0.81 -19.63
N VAL A 133 1.94 0.49 -18.40
CA VAL A 133 2.89 -0.61 -18.18
C VAL A 133 2.29 -1.96 -18.61
N LEU A 134 1.05 -2.26 -18.21
CA LEU A 134 0.39 -3.53 -18.54
C LEU A 134 0.08 -3.69 -20.03
N LYS A 135 -0.09 -2.58 -20.76
CA LYS A 135 -0.23 -2.57 -22.24
C LYS A 135 1.12 -2.62 -22.97
N GLY A 136 2.25 -2.51 -22.27
CA GLY A 136 3.58 -2.44 -22.86
C GLY A 136 3.85 -1.10 -23.56
N GLU A 137 3.13 -0.04 -23.20
CA GLU A 137 3.29 1.32 -23.73
C GLU A 137 4.39 2.08 -23.00
N GLU A 138 4.74 1.65 -21.79
CA GLU A 138 5.75 2.26 -20.94
C GLU A 138 6.48 1.18 -20.14
N GLU A 139 7.80 1.32 -20.00
CA GLU A 139 8.58 0.48 -19.10
C GLU A 139 8.26 0.83 -17.63
N PRO A 140 8.19 -0.15 -16.75
CA PRO A 140 8.00 0.12 -15.33
C PRO A 140 9.25 0.71 -14.69
N GLY A 141 9.13 1.30 -13.52
CA GLY A 141 10.27 1.71 -12.71
C GLY A 141 11.13 0.52 -12.25
N PRO A 142 12.40 0.76 -11.88
CA PRO A 142 13.39 -0.29 -11.60
C PRO A 142 12.99 -1.22 -10.45
N SER A 143 12.18 -0.76 -9.51
CA SER A 143 11.73 -1.57 -8.35
C SER A 143 10.34 -2.18 -8.49
N PHE A 144 9.70 -2.05 -9.64
CA PHE A 144 8.37 -2.61 -9.89
C PHE A 144 8.30 -4.11 -9.62
N THR A 145 9.26 -4.87 -10.17
CA THR A 145 9.35 -6.32 -9.98
C THR A 145 9.63 -6.67 -8.53
N SER A 146 10.52 -5.94 -7.86
CA SER A 146 10.85 -6.16 -6.45
C SER A 146 9.65 -5.92 -5.52
N LEU A 147 8.85 -4.88 -5.81
CA LEU A 147 7.58 -4.66 -5.08
C LEU A 147 6.61 -5.81 -5.32
N LYS A 148 6.42 -6.23 -6.58
CA LYS A 148 5.56 -7.36 -6.93
C LYS A 148 5.95 -8.63 -6.18
N GLU A 149 7.24 -8.99 -6.18
CA GLU A 149 7.78 -10.16 -5.47
C GLU A 149 7.57 -10.03 -3.96
N THR A 150 7.83 -8.86 -3.38
CA THR A 150 7.60 -8.55 -1.96
C THR A 150 6.15 -8.82 -1.56
N LEU A 151 5.20 -8.37 -2.37
CA LEU A 151 3.77 -8.57 -2.16
C LEU A 151 3.38 -10.06 -2.30
N VAL A 152 3.84 -10.75 -3.35
CA VAL A 152 3.56 -12.18 -3.56
C VAL A 152 4.14 -13.01 -2.41
N GLU A 153 5.32 -12.68 -1.92
CA GLU A 153 5.92 -13.35 -0.77
C GLU A 153 5.25 -13.01 0.56
N GLY A 154 4.41 -11.97 0.62
CA GLY A 154 3.74 -11.51 1.82
C GLY A 154 4.70 -10.87 2.84
N ARG A 155 5.83 -10.30 2.38
CA ARG A 155 6.81 -9.62 3.24
C ARG A 155 6.30 -8.26 3.65
N LEU A 156 6.68 -7.80 4.84
CA LEU A 156 6.41 -6.43 5.25
C LEU A 156 7.31 -5.46 4.47
N PHE A 157 6.78 -4.27 4.21
CA PHE A 157 7.44 -3.22 3.45
C PHE A 157 7.01 -1.84 3.94
N ALA A 158 7.71 -0.83 3.46
CA ALA A 158 7.26 0.55 3.55
C ALA A 158 7.25 1.21 2.17
N ILE A 159 6.31 2.14 1.96
CA ILE A 159 6.38 3.14 0.91
C ILE A 159 6.77 4.46 1.57
N VAL A 160 7.84 5.07 1.08
CA VAL A 160 8.36 6.35 1.57
C VAL A 160 8.55 7.26 0.38
N THR A 161 7.65 8.20 0.19
CA THR A 161 7.62 9.08 -0.99
C THR A 161 7.66 10.56 -0.61
N ALA A 162 8.21 11.38 -1.51
CA ALA A 162 8.24 12.84 -1.38
C ALA A 162 6.88 13.53 -1.59
N ARG A 163 5.80 12.76 -1.75
CA ARG A 163 4.44 13.27 -1.92
C ARG A 163 3.83 13.76 -0.61
N GLY A 164 2.72 14.52 -0.70
CA GLY A 164 1.95 15.03 0.43
C GLY A 164 0.61 14.32 0.66
N HIS A 165 0.34 13.21 -0.04
CA HIS A 165 -0.91 12.46 0.08
C HIS A 165 -1.06 11.81 1.47
N GLU A 166 -2.29 11.49 1.85
CA GLU A 166 -2.56 10.75 3.09
C GLU A 166 -2.02 9.31 3.00
N SER A 167 -1.55 8.77 4.13
CA SER A 167 -1.08 7.38 4.21
C SER A 167 -2.14 6.36 3.73
N ALA A 168 -3.42 6.67 3.94
CA ALA A 168 -4.53 5.86 3.46
C ALA A 168 -4.61 5.82 1.93
N THR A 169 -4.34 6.94 1.27
CA THR A 169 -4.30 7.07 -0.20
C THR A 169 -3.16 6.25 -0.79
N ILE A 170 -1.96 6.33 -0.20
CA ILE A 170 -0.80 5.52 -0.63
C ILE A 170 -1.08 4.03 -0.44
N ARG A 171 -1.69 3.65 0.68
CA ARG A 171 -2.12 2.26 0.93
C ARG A 171 -3.11 1.77 -0.13
N GLN A 172 -4.05 2.61 -0.55
CA GLN A 172 -4.99 2.28 -1.62
C GLN A 172 -4.29 2.11 -2.97
N ALA A 173 -3.25 2.90 -3.27
CA ALA A 173 -2.44 2.72 -4.48
C ALA A 173 -1.71 1.37 -4.50
N VAL A 174 -1.18 0.91 -3.36
CA VAL A 174 -0.62 -0.45 -3.25
C VAL A 174 -1.72 -1.51 -3.45
N ARG A 175 -2.92 -1.29 -2.92
CA ARG A 175 -4.06 -2.18 -3.18
C ARG A 175 -4.39 -2.24 -4.66
N LEU A 176 -4.44 -1.10 -5.33
CA LEU A 176 -4.67 -1.00 -6.77
C LEU A 176 -3.58 -1.75 -7.56
N PHE A 177 -2.31 -1.64 -7.15
CA PHE A 177 -1.21 -2.38 -7.73
C PHE A 177 -1.44 -3.90 -7.61
N ILE A 178 -1.82 -4.41 -6.42
CA ILE A 178 -2.15 -5.82 -6.21
C ILE A 178 -3.29 -6.28 -7.13
N ASP A 179 -4.34 -5.48 -7.23
CA ASP A 179 -5.54 -5.83 -7.97
C ASP A 179 -5.31 -5.84 -9.50
N MET A 180 -4.42 -4.99 -10.02
CA MET A 180 -4.13 -4.87 -11.46
C MET A 180 -2.96 -5.72 -11.94
N VAL A 181 -1.91 -5.89 -11.10
CA VAL A 181 -0.62 -6.48 -11.54
C VAL A 181 -0.50 -7.95 -11.22
N LEU A 182 -1.03 -8.41 -10.08
CA LEU A 182 -0.89 -9.81 -9.69
C LEU A 182 -1.85 -10.70 -10.48
N THR A 183 -1.29 -11.74 -11.09
CA THR A 183 -2.09 -12.82 -11.70
C THR A 183 -2.89 -13.57 -10.63
N PRO A 184 -3.96 -14.30 -11.01
CA PRO A 184 -4.72 -15.11 -10.05
C PRO A 184 -3.86 -16.10 -9.26
N ASP A 185 -2.87 -16.73 -9.89
CA ASP A 185 -1.96 -17.69 -9.23
C ASP A 185 -1.00 -17.00 -8.26
N GLU A 186 -0.47 -15.82 -8.62
CA GLU A 186 0.35 -14.99 -7.73
C GLU A 186 -0.46 -14.51 -6.54
N ARG A 187 -1.70 -14.08 -6.75
CA ARG A 187 -2.61 -13.69 -5.68
C ARG A 187 -2.93 -14.86 -4.73
N GLU A 188 -3.19 -16.06 -5.27
CA GLU A 188 -3.39 -17.27 -4.45
C GLU A 188 -2.13 -17.59 -3.62
N THR A 189 -0.95 -17.44 -4.23
CA THR A 189 0.35 -17.63 -3.56
C THR A 189 0.54 -16.60 -2.46
N MET A 190 0.29 -15.31 -2.72
CA MET A 190 0.31 -14.25 -1.72
C MET A 190 -0.59 -14.60 -0.53
N MET A 191 -1.84 -14.95 -0.78
CA MET A 191 -2.80 -15.27 0.28
C MET A 191 -2.36 -16.49 1.12
N ALA A 192 -1.78 -17.52 0.47
CA ALA A 192 -1.24 -18.67 1.19
C ALA A 192 -0.05 -18.30 2.08
N ASN A 193 0.79 -17.37 1.65
CA ASN A 193 1.92 -16.84 2.42
C ASN A 193 1.43 -16.02 3.61
N LEU A 194 0.47 -15.09 3.43
CA LEU A 194 -0.10 -14.27 4.50
C LEU A 194 -0.68 -15.14 5.62
N ARG A 195 -1.49 -16.13 5.25
CA ARG A 195 -2.03 -17.10 6.22
C ARG A 195 -0.93 -17.93 6.89
N GLY A 196 0.15 -18.23 6.15
CA GLY A 196 1.33 -18.89 6.68
C GLY A 196 2.01 -18.10 7.78
N TYR A 197 2.25 -16.80 7.55
CA TYR A 197 2.83 -15.89 8.54
C TYR A 197 1.96 -15.79 9.80
N ARG A 198 0.65 -15.63 9.64
CA ARG A 198 -0.26 -15.60 10.78
C ARG A 198 -0.25 -16.90 11.59
N ALA A 199 -0.31 -18.04 10.90
CA ALA A 199 -0.33 -19.35 11.57
C ALA A 199 0.98 -19.68 12.29
N VAL A 200 2.11 -19.15 11.79
CA VAL A 200 3.45 -19.45 12.35
C VAL A 200 3.86 -18.42 13.41
N PHE A 201 3.62 -17.13 13.16
CA PHE A 201 4.17 -16.07 13.99
C PHE A 201 3.15 -15.43 14.93
N ASP A 202 1.89 -15.31 14.53
CA ASP A 202 0.86 -14.68 15.36
C ASP A 202 0.10 -15.71 16.21
N ASN A 203 0.28 -17.00 15.93
CA ASN A 203 -0.49 -18.09 16.51
C ASN A 203 -2.02 -17.83 16.44
N MET A 204 -2.46 -17.14 15.40
CA MET A 204 -3.84 -16.73 15.19
C MET A 204 -4.50 -17.59 14.11
N SER A 205 -5.82 -17.79 14.25
CA SER A 205 -6.61 -18.36 13.16
C SER A 205 -6.62 -17.42 11.95
N THR A 206 -6.72 -18.00 10.74
CA THR A 206 -6.88 -17.20 9.50
C THR A 206 -8.23 -16.47 9.51
N PHE A 207 -8.30 -15.35 8.82
CA PHE A 207 -9.58 -14.68 8.57
C PHE A 207 -10.50 -15.53 7.69
N GLY A 208 -11.80 -15.27 7.76
CA GLY A 208 -12.80 -16.02 7.01
C GLY A 208 -12.77 -15.80 5.50
N ASN A 209 -12.11 -14.74 5.02
CA ASN A 209 -12.04 -14.37 3.61
C ASN A 209 -10.73 -13.65 3.28
N ASP A 210 -10.42 -13.61 1.98
CA ASP A 210 -9.20 -13.01 1.44
C ASP A 210 -9.15 -11.49 1.63
N ALA A 211 -10.29 -10.82 1.62
CA ALA A 211 -10.35 -9.37 1.76
C ALA A 211 -9.89 -8.92 3.16
N GLU A 212 -10.35 -9.58 4.21
CA GLU A 212 -9.93 -9.31 5.58
C GLU A 212 -8.44 -9.65 5.79
N GLU A 213 -7.98 -10.77 5.22
CA GLU A 213 -6.56 -11.15 5.28
C GLU A 213 -5.67 -10.11 4.62
N LEU A 214 -6.06 -9.61 3.44
CA LEU A 214 -5.34 -8.57 2.73
C LEU A 214 -5.36 -7.24 3.47
N GLU A 215 -6.51 -6.83 4.02
CA GLU A 215 -6.61 -5.57 4.79
C GLU A 215 -5.74 -5.62 6.04
N TYR A 216 -5.71 -6.75 6.74
CA TYR A 216 -4.82 -6.95 7.89
C TYR A 216 -3.35 -6.81 7.45
N TYR A 217 -2.93 -7.52 6.40
CA TYR A 217 -1.58 -7.41 5.87
C TYR A 217 -1.21 -5.99 5.50
N LEU A 218 -2.05 -5.29 4.73
CA LEU A 218 -1.79 -3.91 4.35
C LEU A 218 -1.70 -2.98 5.57
N SER A 219 -2.40 -3.27 6.67
CA SER A 219 -2.33 -2.47 7.90
C SER A 219 -1.02 -2.63 8.67
N LEU A 220 -0.30 -3.74 8.47
CA LEU A 220 1.01 -3.99 9.10
C LEU A 220 2.15 -3.22 8.44
N ASN A 221 1.95 -2.68 7.25
CA ASN A 221 2.96 -1.96 6.49
C ASN A 221 2.99 -0.47 6.85
N ARG A 222 3.97 0.27 6.33
CA ARG A 222 4.11 1.71 6.54
C ARG A 222 3.99 2.47 5.23
N TYR A 223 3.32 3.62 5.30
CA TYR A 223 3.03 4.47 4.14
C TYR A 223 3.31 5.92 4.55
N HIS A 224 4.50 6.41 4.22
CA HIS A 224 4.98 7.72 4.59
C HIS A 224 5.08 8.64 3.39
N ALA A 225 4.22 9.66 3.34
CA ALA A 225 4.34 10.80 2.46
C ALA A 225 5.07 11.91 3.24
N VAL A 226 6.37 12.09 2.98
CA VAL A 226 7.21 12.92 3.88
C VAL A 226 6.92 14.41 3.79
N THR A 227 6.21 14.88 2.76
CA THR A 227 5.75 16.28 2.68
C THR A 227 4.32 16.48 3.22
N ASN A 228 3.62 15.39 3.61
CA ASN A 228 2.30 15.49 4.20
C ASN A 228 2.31 16.32 5.50
N PRO A 229 1.37 17.26 5.70
CA PRO A 229 1.33 18.10 6.89
C PRO A 229 1.24 17.32 8.21
N ARG A 230 0.55 16.17 8.22
CA ARG A 230 0.48 15.31 9.43
C ARG A 230 1.81 14.64 9.71
N PHE A 231 2.52 14.17 8.67
CA PHE A 231 3.85 13.61 8.82
C PHE A 231 4.83 14.65 9.33
N LYS A 232 4.84 15.85 8.73
CA LYS A 232 5.68 16.98 9.19
C LYS A 232 5.40 17.35 10.65
N LYS A 233 4.13 17.47 11.02
CA LYS A 233 3.75 17.75 12.41
C LYS A 233 4.22 16.65 13.37
N TRP A 234 4.11 15.39 12.97
CA TRP A 234 4.59 14.27 13.76
C TRP A 234 6.13 14.33 13.90
N LEU A 235 6.86 14.55 12.80
CA LEU A 235 8.31 14.70 12.79
C LEU A 235 8.76 15.85 13.71
N THR A 236 8.21 17.05 13.53
CA THR A 236 8.48 18.22 14.38
C THR A 236 8.28 17.96 15.87
N SER A 237 7.25 17.16 16.22
CA SER A 237 6.99 16.79 17.62
C SER A 237 8.09 15.93 18.25
N LEU A 238 8.93 15.29 17.43
CA LEU A 238 9.98 14.38 17.87
C LEU A 238 11.38 14.99 17.83
N VAL A 239 11.67 15.84 16.84
CA VAL A 239 13.04 16.32 16.59
C VAL A 239 13.20 17.85 16.53
N GLY A 240 12.10 18.62 16.45
CA GLY A 240 12.14 20.10 16.34
C GLY A 240 11.93 20.64 14.92
N ASP A 241 11.98 21.97 14.75
CA ASP A 241 11.36 22.68 13.63
C ASP A 241 12.18 22.81 12.33
N ASP A 242 13.34 22.21 12.16
CA ASP A 242 14.22 22.60 11.03
C ASP A 242 14.82 21.43 10.23
N GLU A 243 13.98 20.45 9.83
CA GLU A 243 14.49 19.28 9.11
C GLU A 243 14.09 19.26 7.64
N GLY A 244 15.09 19.12 6.75
CA GLY A 244 14.93 19.01 5.31
C GLY A 244 14.25 17.71 4.86
N GLN A 245 13.94 17.61 3.57
CA GLN A 245 13.25 16.46 2.98
C GLN A 245 14.06 15.16 3.11
N GLU A 246 15.39 15.23 3.04
CA GLU A 246 16.28 14.07 3.22
C GLU A 246 16.19 13.49 4.63
N GLN A 247 16.20 14.36 5.65
CA GLN A 247 16.04 13.96 7.05
C GLN A 247 14.64 13.36 7.29
N SER A 248 13.62 13.88 6.63
CA SER A 248 12.26 13.33 6.68
C SER A 248 12.18 11.91 6.14
N LYS A 249 12.91 11.58 5.06
CA LYS A 249 13.00 10.20 4.54
C LYS A 249 13.77 9.30 5.51
N GLN A 250 14.90 9.74 6.06
CA GLN A 250 15.67 8.98 7.07
C GLN A 250 14.80 8.64 8.29
N PHE A 251 13.99 9.60 8.73
CA PHE A 251 13.08 9.38 9.84
C PHE A 251 11.97 8.37 9.54
N ALA A 252 11.40 8.41 8.34
CA ALA A 252 10.41 7.43 7.88
C ALA A 252 11.01 6.02 7.82
N ILE A 253 12.26 5.89 7.39
CA ILE A 253 13.03 4.64 7.36
C ILE A 253 13.22 4.11 8.78
N ARG A 254 13.65 4.97 9.70
CA ARG A 254 13.83 4.62 11.11
C ARG A 254 12.52 4.13 11.75
N ASP A 255 11.40 4.84 11.53
CA ASP A 255 10.09 4.41 12.04
C ASP A 255 9.73 3.00 11.53
N PHE A 256 10.00 2.73 10.26
CA PHE A 256 9.74 1.40 9.71
C PHE A 256 10.62 0.33 10.35
N VAL A 257 11.92 0.58 10.53
CA VAL A 257 12.84 -0.37 11.19
C VAL A 257 12.41 -0.64 12.64
N GLU A 258 12.09 0.40 13.40
CA GLU A 258 11.58 0.25 14.77
C GLU A 258 10.23 -0.49 14.81
N HIS A 259 9.38 -0.26 13.81
CA HIS A 259 8.12 -0.99 13.66
C HIS A 259 8.36 -2.47 13.38
N LEU A 260 9.26 -2.81 12.45
CA LEU A 260 9.64 -4.20 12.15
C LEU A 260 10.15 -4.92 13.40
N ILE A 261 11.06 -4.29 14.16
CA ILE A 261 11.59 -4.86 15.39
C ILE A 261 10.44 -5.15 16.37
N ARG A 262 9.49 -4.25 16.51
CA ARG A 262 8.31 -4.46 17.38
C ARG A 262 7.46 -5.63 16.90
N VAL A 263 7.10 -5.68 15.62
CA VAL A 263 6.26 -6.75 15.05
C VAL A 263 6.94 -8.10 15.18
N VAL A 264 8.22 -8.19 14.81
CA VAL A 264 9.00 -9.42 14.85
C VAL A 264 9.22 -9.88 16.30
N SER A 265 9.54 -8.98 17.23
CA SER A 265 9.81 -9.33 18.63
C SER A 265 8.56 -9.82 19.39
N HIS A 266 7.35 -9.44 18.96
CA HIS A 266 6.11 -9.90 19.59
C HIS A 266 5.71 -11.30 19.14
N SER A 267 6.18 -11.74 17.98
CA SER A 267 5.68 -12.95 17.33
C SER A 267 6.30 -14.26 17.87
N ASP A 268 7.57 -14.28 18.25
CA ASP A 268 8.23 -15.47 18.81
C ASP A 268 9.56 -15.11 19.49
N LYS A 269 9.78 -15.62 20.72
CA LYS A 269 11.04 -15.46 21.44
C LYS A 269 12.25 -16.12 20.75
N SER A 270 12.02 -17.08 19.84
CA SER A 270 13.06 -17.73 19.04
C SER A 270 13.56 -16.86 17.87
N ILE A 271 12.83 -15.83 17.49
CA ILE A 271 13.18 -14.93 16.37
C ILE A 271 14.34 -14.01 16.71
N GLY A 272 14.57 -13.71 17.99
CA GLY A 272 15.62 -12.79 18.47
C GLY A 272 17.07 -13.12 18.08
N HIS A 273 17.29 -14.24 17.40
CA HIS A 273 18.62 -14.65 16.90
C HIS A 273 18.76 -14.60 15.38
N ARG A 274 17.70 -14.22 14.64
CA ARG A 274 17.75 -14.13 13.17
C ARG A 274 18.10 -12.71 12.74
N SER A 275 19.00 -12.61 11.77
CA SER A 275 19.36 -11.33 11.15
C SER A 275 18.17 -10.76 10.39
N ILE A 276 17.89 -9.47 10.60
CA ILE A 276 16.93 -8.70 9.82
C ILE A 276 17.72 -7.92 8.77
N SER A 277 17.32 -8.02 7.51
CA SER A 277 17.86 -7.23 6.42
C SER A 277 16.78 -6.28 5.93
N VAL A 278 17.13 -5.01 5.77
CA VAL A 278 16.24 -3.99 5.19
C VAL A 278 16.90 -3.45 3.93
N GLY A 279 16.22 -3.58 2.80
CA GLY A 279 16.63 -2.97 1.54
C GLY A 279 15.90 -1.62 1.35
N PHE A 280 16.60 -0.63 0.83
CA PHE A 280 16.04 0.65 0.42
C PHE A 280 16.22 0.82 -1.08
N SER A 281 15.18 1.31 -1.76
CA SER A 281 15.22 1.61 -3.19
C SER A 281 14.55 2.95 -3.47
N ASP A 282 15.28 3.81 -4.19
CA ASP A 282 14.89 5.15 -4.59
C ASP A 282 15.55 5.41 -5.96
N ASP A 283 14.91 6.15 -6.85
CA ASP A 283 15.48 6.57 -8.14
C ASP A 283 16.48 7.72 -7.99
N ASP A 284 16.38 8.52 -6.92
CA ASP A 284 17.34 9.57 -6.59
C ASP A 284 18.55 9.02 -5.83
N VAL A 285 19.70 8.95 -6.51
CA VAL A 285 20.97 8.46 -5.96
C VAL A 285 21.38 9.23 -4.70
N ALA A 286 20.99 10.51 -4.54
CA ALA A 286 21.29 11.28 -3.35
C ALA A 286 20.56 10.70 -2.12
N ASN A 287 19.29 10.28 -2.29
CA ASN A 287 18.54 9.63 -1.22
C ASN A 287 19.17 8.28 -0.82
N VAL A 288 19.61 7.48 -1.81
CA VAL A 288 20.28 6.20 -1.53
C VAL A 288 21.56 6.40 -0.72
N LYS A 289 22.41 7.35 -1.12
CA LYS A 289 23.65 7.68 -0.39
C LYS A 289 23.39 8.18 1.02
N ALA A 290 22.41 9.07 1.18
CA ALA A 290 22.06 9.61 2.51
C ALA A 290 21.59 8.50 3.47
N VAL A 291 20.93 7.45 2.94
CA VAL A 291 20.52 6.30 3.74
C VAL A 291 21.69 5.38 4.06
N GLU A 292 22.60 5.13 3.10
CA GLU A 292 23.82 4.33 3.32
C GLU A 292 24.73 4.95 4.41
N GLU A 293 24.80 6.27 4.49
CA GLU A 293 25.57 6.99 5.52
C GLU A 293 24.88 6.98 6.90
N TYR A 294 23.57 6.74 6.93
CA TYR A 294 22.79 6.74 8.17
C TYR A 294 22.71 5.37 8.87
N ILE A 295 22.79 4.26 8.12
CA ILE A 295 22.69 2.88 8.62
C ILE A 295 24.07 2.36 9.03
#